data_dd73e58d2a942fd8ad997309ae43cb57
#
_entry.id   dd73e58d2a942fd8ad997309ae43cb57
#
_cell.length_a   1.000
_cell.length_b   1.000
_cell.length_c   1.000
_cell.angle_alpha   90.00
_cell.angle_beta   90.00
_cell.angle_gamma   90.00
#
_symmetry.space_group_name_H-M   'P 1'
#
loop_
_entity.id
_entity.type
_entity.pdbx_description
1 polymer ?
#
loop_
_entity_poly.entity_id
_entity_poly.type
_entity_poly.pdbx_seq_one_letter_code
_entity_poly.pdbx_strand_id
1 'polypeptide(L)'
;MNQKSLTFLVLAAVGLALAGAAAIPLTNHPEFCASCHTIRPSVDSWKKSSHKDVTCVDCHVRPGLAGFVEDKVLAGLGDVAITWFGTPTEPHNLQAQVGSSVCIRCHRAVLRVSEVSIRDLPSPVSDTGLIMSHRKHMEAFDKRGQGEGCTTCHAR
;
A
#
# COMPACT_ATOMS: atom_id res chain seq x y z
N MET A 1 -44.02 -5.75 -8.61
CA MET A 1 -42.92 -5.78 -9.59
C MET A 1 -43.25 -6.91 -10.57
N ASN A 2 -43.27 -6.64 -11.86
CA ASN A 2 -43.57 -7.68 -12.82
C ASN A 2 -42.31 -8.54 -13.12
N GLN A 3 -42.50 -9.74 -13.67
CA GLN A 3 -41.43 -10.69 -13.93
C GLN A 3 -40.34 -10.11 -14.86
N LYS A 4 -40.71 -9.30 -15.84
CA LYS A 4 -39.75 -8.64 -16.77
C LYS A 4 -38.86 -7.64 -16.04
N SER A 5 -39.42 -6.83 -15.13
CA SER A 5 -38.64 -5.88 -14.32
C SER A 5 -37.67 -6.60 -13.37
N LEU A 6 -38.11 -7.71 -12.78
CA LEU A 6 -37.22 -8.54 -11.93
C LEU A 6 -36.05 -9.12 -12.73
N THR A 7 -36.35 -9.71 -13.90
CA THR A 7 -35.30 -10.26 -14.77
C THR A 7 -34.30 -9.18 -15.20
N PHE A 8 -34.78 -8.00 -15.58
CA PHE A 8 -33.90 -6.88 -15.95
C PHE A 8 -33.00 -6.47 -14.78
N LEU A 9 -33.54 -6.33 -13.57
CA LEU A 9 -32.74 -5.97 -12.38
C LEU A 9 -31.69 -7.02 -12.05
N VAL A 10 -32.03 -8.31 -12.16
CA VAL A 10 -31.08 -9.40 -11.94
C VAL A 10 -29.96 -9.37 -12.98
N LEU A 11 -30.27 -9.23 -14.25
CA LEU A 11 -29.28 -9.15 -15.33
C LEU A 11 -28.38 -7.92 -15.17
N ALA A 12 -28.94 -6.76 -14.80
CA ALA A 12 -28.18 -5.57 -14.54
C ALA A 12 -27.22 -5.74 -13.33
N ALA A 13 -27.71 -6.36 -12.25
CA ALA A 13 -26.89 -6.64 -11.08
C ALA A 13 -25.75 -7.62 -11.39
N VAL A 14 -26.01 -8.68 -12.14
CA VAL A 14 -25.01 -9.64 -12.60
C VAL A 14 -23.98 -8.95 -13.51
N GLY A 15 -24.43 -8.16 -14.46
CA GLY A 15 -23.56 -7.39 -15.35
C GLY A 15 -22.64 -6.44 -14.59
N LEU A 16 -23.18 -5.73 -13.61
CA LEU A 16 -22.40 -4.82 -12.75
C LEU A 16 -21.38 -5.59 -11.88
N ALA A 17 -21.78 -6.73 -11.33
CA ALA A 17 -20.87 -7.58 -10.54
C ALA A 17 -19.73 -8.13 -11.41
N LEU A 18 -20.01 -8.59 -12.63
CA LEU A 18 -18.99 -9.07 -13.56
C LEU A 18 -18.05 -7.95 -14.00
N ALA A 19 -18.58 -6.77 -14.31
CA ALA A 19 -17.78 -5.60 -14.65
C ALA A 19 -16.86 -5.18 -13.48
N GLY A 20 -17.40 -5.17 -12.26
CA GLY A 20 -16.61 -4.90 -11.05
C GLY A 20 -15.49 -5.94 -10.84
N ALA A 21 -15.81 -7.22 -10.98
CA ALA A 21 -14.82 -8.30 -10.87
C ALA A 21 -13.70 -8.19 -11.92
N ALA A 22 -14.02 -7.79 -13.15
CA ALA A 22 -13.04 -7.57 -14.21
C ALA A 22 -12.19 -6.29 -13.97
N ALA A 23 -12.78 -5.26 -13.37
CA ALA A 23 -12.08 -4.02 -13.06
C ALA A 23 -10.98 -4.19 -11.99
N ILE A 24 -11.14 -5.13 -11.05
CA ILE A 24 -10.16 -5.33 -9.96
C ILE A 24 -8.76 -5.63 -10.48
N PRO A 25 -8.50 -6.67 -11.31
CA PRO A 25 -7.16 -6.95 -11.80
C PRO A 25 -6.60 -5.81 -12.66
N LEU A 26 -7.43 -5.15 -13.47
CA LEU A 26 -7.01 -4.01 -14.28
C LEU A 26 -6.53 -2.84 -13.43
N THR A 27 -7.29 -2.48 -12.39
CA THR A 27 -6.96 -1.37 -11.49
C THR A 27 -5.88 -1.72 -10.45
N ASN A 28 -5.49 -2.99 -10.33
CA ASN A 28 -4.37 -3.41 -9.48
C ASN A 28 -3.03 -3.34 -10.22
N HIS A 29 -3.06 -3.27 -11.55
CA HIS A 29 -1.84 -3.24 -12.34
C HIS A 29 -1.07 -1.93 -12.15
N PRO A 30 0.26 -1.94 -11.96
CA PRO A 30 1.06 -0.73 -11.73
C PRO A 30 0.93 0.33 -12.82
N GLU A 31 0.72 -0.08 -14.07
CA GLU A 31 0.53 0.87 -15.18
C GLU A 31 -0.79 1.65 -15.08
N PHE A 32 -1.82 1.07 -14.44
CA PHE A 32 -3.02 1.82 -14.11
C PHE A 32 -2.71 2.98 -13.14
N CYS A 33 -1.93 2.71 -12.09
CA CYS A 33 -1.48 3.75 -11.16
C CYS A 33 -0.60 4.80 -11.88
N ALA A 34 0.28 4.37 -12.79
CA ALA A 34 1.15 5.24 -13.58
C ALA A 34 0.40 6.09 -14.63
N SER A 35 -0.88 5.82 -14.89
CA SER A 35 -1.69 6.63 -15.80
C SER A 35 -1.90 8.07 -15.29
N CYS A 36 -1.84 8.26 -13.96
CA CYS A 36 -1.89 9.58 -13.34
C CYS A 36 -0.48 10.17 -13.24
N HIS A 37 -0.30 11.41 -13.74
CA HIS A 37 1.00 12.08 -13.75
C HIS A 37 1.57 12.29 -12.34
N THR A 38 0.72 12.49 -11.33
CA THR A 38 1.10 12.67 -9.92
C THR A 38 1.73 11.41 -9.31
N ILE A 39 1.29 10.23 -9.72
CA ILE A 39 1.75 8.93 -9.18
C ILE A 39 2.91 8.36 -9.99
N ARG A 40 3.07 8.76 -11.25
CA ARG A 40 4.11 8.23 -12.15
C ARG A 40 5.52 8.24 -11.56
N PRO A 41 6.02 9.30 -10.91
CA PRO A 41 7.35 9.30 -10.30
C PRO A 41 7.52 8.22 -9.22
N SER A 42 6.47 7.97 -8.44
CA SER A 42 6.47 6.91 -7.42
C SER A 42 6.54 5.51 -8.05
N VAL A 43 5.81 5.29 -9.15
CA VAL A 43 5.88 4.02 -9.91
C VAL A 43 7.27 3.83 -10.53
N ASP A 44 7.88 4.87 -11.06
CA ASP A 44 9.22 4.81 -11.65
C ASP A 44 10.30 4.53 -10.58
N SER A 45 10.13 5.06 -9.38
CA SER A 45 10.96 4.73 -8.22
C SER A 45 10.77 3.27 -7.78
N TRP A 46 9.52 2.82 -7.68
CA TRP A 46 9.19 1.45 -7.32
C TRP A 46 9.79 0.43 -8.30
N LYS A 47 9.75 0.67 -9.61
CA LYS A 47 10.35 -0.19 -10.65
C LYS A 47 11.86 -0.41 -10.44
N LYS A 48 12.54 0.51 -9.75
CA LYS A 48 13.97 0.44 -9.45
C LYS A 48 14.28 -0.13 -8.07
N SER A 49 13.25 -0.38 -7.25
CA SER A 49 13.39 -0.84 -5.88
C SER A 49 13.50 -2.37 -5.78
N SER A 50 13.88 -2.86 -4.60
CA SER A 50 13.84 -4.29 -4.26
C SER A 50 12.41 -4.87 -4.21
N HIS A 51 11.39 -4.02 -4.21
CA HIS A 51 9.96 -4.40 -4.18
C HIS A 51 9.28 -4.32 -5.56
N LYS A 52 10.05 -4.23 -6.65
CA LYS A 52 9.51 -4.12 -8.03
C LYS A 52 8.56 -5.24 -8.46
N ASP A 53 8.65 -6.40 -7.79
CA ASP A 53 7.81 -7.57 -8.05
C ASP A 53 6.62 -7.69 -7.07
N VAL A 54 6.46 -6.71 -6.15
CA VAL A 54 5.33 -6.60 -5.22
C VAL A 54 4.37 -5.55 -5.74
N THR A 55 3.08 -5.85 -5.82
CA THR A 55 2.12 -4.90 -6.40
C THR A 55 1.85 -3.71 -5.49
N CYS A 56 1.43 -2.58 -6.07
CA CYS A 56 1.12 -1.37 -5.30
C CYS A 56 0.04 -1.65 -4.23
N VAL A 57 -0.97 -2.46 -4.58
CA VAL A 57 -2.07 -2.81 -3.67
C VAL A 57 -1.63 -3.69 -2.48
N ASP A 58 -0.54 -4.44 -2.61
CA ASP A 58 -0.01 -5.25 -1.51
C ASP A 58 0.49 -4.39 -0.34
N CYS A 59 0.91 -3.15 -0.64
CA CYS A 59 1.35 -2.17 0.36
C CYS A 59 0.27 -1.15 0.70
N HIS A 60 -0.53 -0.71 -0.28
CA HIS A 60 -1.47 0.40 -0.11
C HIS A 60 -2.89 -0.01 0.27
N VAL A 61 -3.22 -1.30 0.22
CA VAL A 61 -4.54 -1.81 0.60
C VAL A 61 -4.40 -2.74 1.80
N ARG A 62 -5.04 -2.39 2.91
CA ARG A 62 -5.07 -3.24 4.10
C ARG A 62 -5.79 -4.56 3.80
N PRO A 63 -5.37 -5.67 4.41
CA PRO A 63 -5.98 -6.96 4.18
C PRO A 63 -7.44 -7.01 4.68
N GLY A 64 -8.25 -7.81 3.98
CA GLY A 64 -9.66 -8.04 4.33
C GLY A 64 -10.63 -7.11 3.61
N LEU A 65 -11.93 -7.39 3.79
CA LEU A 65 -12.99 -6.69 3.08
C LEU A 65 -13.05 -5.19 3.45
N ALA A 66 -12.84 -4.85 4.71
CA ALA A 66 -12.84 -3.46 5.16
C ALA A 66 -11.71 -2.67 4.49
N GLY A 67 -10.46 -3.21 4.51
CA GLY A 67 -9.33 -2.58 3.82
C GLY A 67 -9.58 -2.44 2.32
N PHE A 68 -10.13 -3.48 1.68
CA PHE A 68 -10.48 -3.39 0.26
C PHE A 68 -11.49 -2.26 -0.03
N VAL A 69 -12.56 -2.14 0.76
CA VAL A 69 -13.58 -1.11 0.55
C VAL A 69 -13.02 0.28 0.84
N GLU A 70 -12.35 0.46 1.97
CA GLU A 70 -11.86 1.77 2.39
C GLU A 70 -10.67 2.24 1.55
N ASP A 71 -9.63 1.40 1.42
CA ASP A 71 -8.36 1.81 0.83
C ASP A 71 -8.34 1.67 -0.70
N LYS A 72 -9.14 0.74 -1.26
CA LYS A 72 -9.18 0.52 -2.71
C LYS A 72 -10.35 1.23 -3.37
N VAL A 73 -11.58 1.05 -2.85
CA VAL A 73 -12.77 1.57 -3.50
C VAL A 73 -12.98 3.04 -3.14
N LEU A 74 -13.12 3.36 -1.86
CA LEU A 74 -13.45 4.72 -1.43
C LEU A 74 -12.29 5.69 -1.65
N ALA A 75 -11.07 5.31 -1.29
CA ALA A 75 -9.89 6.13 -1.55
C ALA A 75 -9.66 6.32 -3.05
N GLY A 76 -9.75 5.24 -3.85
CA GLY A 76 -9.59 5.32 -5.31
C GLY A 76 -10.65 6.20 -5.98
N LEU A 77 -11.91 6.17 -5.53
CA LEU A 77 -12.95 7.09 -6.01
C LEU A 77 -12.64 8.54 -5.61
N GLY A 78 -12.11 8.74 -4.41
CA GLY A 78 -11.63 10.04 -3.93
C GLY A 78 -10.53 10.61 -4.81
N ASP A 79 -9.53 9.79 -5.16
CA ASP A 79 -8.41 10.17 -6.04
C ASP A 79 -8.91 10.58 -7.45
N VAL A 80 -9.85 9.82 -8.01
CA VAL A 80 -10.49 10.16 -9.29
C VAL A 80 -11.24 11.48 -9.18
N ALA A 81 -12.02 11.69 -8.12
CA ALA A 81 -12.77 12.92 -7.91
C ALA A 81 -11.84 14.14 -7.76
N ILE A 82 -10.75 14.01 -7.00
CA ILE A 82 -9.75 15.07 -6.86
C ILE A 82 -9.06 15.36 -8.20
N THR A 83 -8.74 14.32 -8.97
CA THR A 83 -8.07 14.46 -10.26
C THR A 83 -8.94 15.20 -11.28
N TRP A 84 -10.26 14.95 -11.30
CA TRP A 84 -11.16 15.53 -12.28
C TRP A 84 -11.81 16.86 -11.84
N PHE A 85 -12.05 17.02 -10.55
CA PHE A 85 -12.85 18.14 -10.02
C PHE A 85 -12.11 18.98 -8.96
N GLY A 86 -10.94 18.53 -8.52
CA GLY A 86 -10.17 19.17 -7.48
C GLY A 86 -8.81 19.69 -7.96
N THR A 87 -7.94 19.92 -6.99
CA THR A 87 -6.53 20.29 -7.21
C THR A 87 -5.66 19.13 -6.73
N PRO A 88 -5.11 18.30 -7.64
CA PRO A 88 -4.23 17.20 -7.26
C PRO A 88 -3.00 17.70 -6.50
N THR A 89 -2.59 16.94 -5.50
CA THR A 89 -1.34 17.20 -4.77
C THR A 89 -0.14 17.03 -5.70
N GLU A 90 0.80 17.95 -5.63
CA GLU A 90 2.05 17.84 -6.38
C GLU A 90 2.82 16.54 -6.01
N PRO A 91 3.47 15.88 -6.99
CA PRO A 91 4.11 14.58 -6.76
C PRO A 91 5.09 14.53 -5.60
N HIS A 92 5.85 15.61 -5.38
CA HIS A 92 6.84 15.70 -4.30
C HIS A 92 6.23 15.91 -2.91
N ASN A 93 4.96 16.25 -2.83
CA ASN A 93 4.21 16.40 -1.58
C ASN A 93 3.36 15.18 -1.23
N LEU A 94 3.32 14.17 -2.11
CA LEU A 94 2.60 12.94 -1.84
C LEU A 94 3.35 12.10 -0.80
N GLN A 95 2.68 11.80 0.29
CA GLN A 95 3.17 10.92 1.34
C GLN A 95 2.23 9.74 1.50
N ALA A 96 2.74 8.55 1.19
CA ALA A 96 2.00 7.32 1.42
C ALA A 96 2.11 6.90 2.88
N GLN A 97 0.98 6.66 3.53
CA GLN A 97 0.94 6.06 4.87
C GLN A 97 0.74 4.56 4.72
N VAL A 98 1.80 3.79 5.02
CA VAL A 98 1.78 2.33 4.97
C VAL A 98 2.01 1.79 6.36
N GLY A 99 1.01 1.15 6.93
CA GLY A 99 1.08 0.59 8.28
C GLY A 99 2.06 -0.59 8.35
N SER A 100 2.77 -0.73 9.48
CA SER A 100 3.73 -1.82 9.72
C SER A 100 3.13 -3.21 9.55
N SER A 101 1.84 -3.39 9.80
CA SER A 101 1.12 -4.66 9.61
C SER A 101 1.20 -5.19 8.17
N VAL A 102 1.29 -4.30 7.19
CA VAL A 102 1.43 -4.66 5.78
C VAL A 102 2.83 -5.24 5.51
N CYS A 103 3.87 -4.59 6.02
CA CYS A 103 5.26 -5.05 5.88
C CYS A 103 5.49 -6.44 6.50
N ILE A 104 4.93 -6.67 7.69
CA ILE A 104 5.05 -7.92 8.44
C ILE A 104 4.39 -9.10 7.72
N ARG A 105 3.46 -8.89 6.81
CA ARG A 105 2.86 -9.98 6.01
C ARG A 105 3.91 -10.80 5.28
N CYS A 106 4.93 -10.16 4.75
CA CYS A 106 6.04 -10.80 4.04
C CYS A 106 7.30 -10.90 4.93
N HIS A 107 7.59 -9.88 5.73
CA HIS A 107 8.81 -9.77 6.55
C HIS A 107 8.63 -10.29 7.99
N ARG A 108 7.84 -11.35 8.21
CA ARG A 108 7.59 -11.92 9.55
C ARG A 108 8.85 -12.31 10.30
N ALA A 109 9.87 -12.77 9.58
CA ALA A 109 11.12 -13.23 10.18
C ALA A 109 11.88 -12.10 10.89
N VAL A 110 11.72 -10.85 10.44
CA VAL A 110 12.44 -9.70 11.02
C VAL A 110 12.14 -9.48 12.50
N LEU A 111 10.92 -9.82 12.94
CA LEU A 111 10.54 -9.71 14.36
C LEU A 111 11.06 -10.89 15.22
N ARG A 112 11.45 -12.01 14.59
CA ARG A 112 12.04 -13.17 15.29
C ARG A 112 13.53 -13.00 15.49
N VAL A 113 14.18 -12.26 14.61
CA VAL A 113 15.59 -11.90 14.76
C VAL A 113 15.65 -10.83 15.84
N SER A 114 16.01 -11.25 17.05
CA SER A 114 16.02 -10.35 18.21
C SER A 114 17.10 -9.27 18.09
N GLU A 115 18.18 -9.55 17.38
CA GLU A 115 19.31 -8.65 17.24
C GLU A 115 19.91 -8.78 15.83
N VAL A 116 20.10 -7.64 15.19
CA VAL A 116 20.79 -7.54 13.90
C VAL A 116 22.11 -6.84 14.17
N SER A 117 23.22 -7.52 13.86
CA SER A 117 24.53 -6.86 13.84
C SER A 117 24.55 -5.90 12.66
N ILE A 118 24.94 -4.67 12.90
CA ILE A 118 25.11 -3.66 11.86
C ILE A 118 26.49 -3.74 11.18
N ARG A 119 27.27 -4.79 11.47
CA ARG A 119 28.62 -4.98 10.90
C ARG A 119 28.65 -5.05 9.37
N ASP A 120 27.54 -5.50 8.78
CA ASP A 120 27.40 -5.61 7.33
C ASP A 120 26.88 -4.33 6.65
N LEU A 121 26.66 -3.26 7.43
CA LEU A 121 26.29 -1.96 6.91
C LEU A 121 27.55 -1.17 6.51
N PRO A 122 27.41 -0.25 5.52
CA PRO A 122 28.53 0.61 5.13
C PRO A 122 29.06 1.44 6.30
N SER A 123 30.39 1.61 6.35
CA SER A 123 31.03 2.60 7.22
C SER A 123 30.40 4.01 6.99
N PRO A 124 30.22 4.83 8.02
CA PRO A 124 30.72 4.67 9.40
C PRO A 124 29.77 3.91 10.36
N VAL A 125 28.62 3.43 9.88
CA VAL A 125 27.61 2.82 10.75
C VAL A 125 28.11 1.49 11.33
N SER A 126 28.79 0.68 10.53
CA SER A 126 29.36 -0.61 10.94
C SER A 126 30.39 -0.50 12.10
N ASP A 127 31.05 0.64 12.19
CA ASP A 127 32.15 0.84 13.15
C ASP A 127 31.65 1.21 14.54
N THR A 128 30.36 1.52 14.68
CA THR A 128 29.76 1.92 15.98
C THR A 128 29.55 0.74 16.93
N GLY A 129 29.59 -0.50 16.44
CA GLY A 129 29.30 -1.71 17.23
C GLY A 129 27.87 -1.78 17.77
N LEU A 130 26.95 -0.96 17.27
CA LEU A 130 25.57 -0.98 17.72
C LEU A 130 24.86 -2.27 17.33
N ILE A 131 23.99 -2.73 18.20
CA ILE A 131 23.10 -3.88 17.98
C ILE A 131 21.69 -3.33 17.97
N MET A 132 20.97 -3.54 16.87
CA MET A 132 19.59 -3.10 16.73
C MET A 132 18.63 -4.28 16.87
N SER A 133 17.61 -4.14 17.70
CA SER A 133 16.52 -5.09 17.81
C SER A 133 15.25 -4.53 17.17
N HIS A 134 14.83 -5.09 16.04
CA HIS A 134 13.59 -4.71 15.37
C HIS A 134 12.38 -4.86 16.31
N ARG A 135 12.31 -5.96 17.06
CA ARG A 135 11.21 -6.20 18.00
C ARG A 135 11.09 -5.10 19.05
N LYS A 136 12.19 -4.74 19.72
CA LYS A 136 12.17 -3.68 20.77
C LYS A 136 11.75 -2.33 20.21
N HIS A 137 12.20 -2.00 18.96
CA HIS A 137 11.81 -0.77 18.30
C HIS A 137 10.32 -0.77 17.95
N MET A 138 9.81 -1.88 17.40
CA MET A 138 8.38 -1.99 17.08
C MET A 138 7.51 -1.89 18.31
N GLU A 139 7.86 -2.57 19.41
CA GLU A 139 7.15 -2.43 20.70
C GLU A 139 7.15 -0.98 21.22
N ALA A 140 8.23 -0.24 20.99
CA ALA A 140 8.31 1.17 21.39
C ALA A 140 7.41 2.07 20.52
N PHE A 141 7.28 1.79 19.23
CA PHE A 141 6.37 2.50 18.32
C PHE A 141 4.90 2.21 18.67
N ASP A 142 4.56 0.94 18.92
CA ASP A 142 3.21 0.54 19.31
C ASP A 142 2.77 1.23 20.60
N LYS A 143 3.65 1.28 21.61
CA LYS A 143 3.38 1.99 22.88
C LYS A 143 3.12 3.49 22.69
N ARG A 144 3.67 4.09 21.63
CA ARG A 144 3.47 5.51 21.30
C ARG A 144 2.26 5.74 20.39
N GLY A 145 1.55 4.69 20.00
CA GLY A 145 0.45 4.78 19.03
C GLY A 145 0.92 5.10 17.60
N GLN A 146 2.20 4.89 17.30
CA GLN A 146 2.79 5.15 15.98
C GLN A 146 2.78 3.87 15.14
N GLY A 147 1.66 3.60 14.46
CA GLY A 147 1.47 2.38 13.65
C GLY A 147 2.39 2.23 12.44
N GLU A 148 3.20 3.24 12.12
CA GLU A 148 4.08 3.30 10.95
C GLU A 148 5.56 3.06 11.27
N GLY A 149 5.84 2.29 12.31
CA GLY A 149 7.21 2.09 12.81
C GLY A 149 8.23 1.60 11.78
N CYS A 150 7.83 0.74 10.82
CA CYS A 150 8.72 0.26 9.76
C CYS A 150 9.14 1.40 8.82
N THR A 151 8.19 2.21 8.40
CA THR A 151 8.43 3.31 7.45
C THR A 151 9.23 4.47 8.04
N THR A 152 9.29 4.60 9.36
CA THR A 152 10.13 5.59 10.03
C THR A 152 11.62 5.44 9.68
N CYS A 153 12.08 4.20 9.45
CA CYS A 153 13.47 3.92 9.11
C CYS A 153 13.66 3.51 7.64
N HIS A 154 12.64 2.91 7.00
CA HIS A 154 12.75 2.27 5.69
C HIS A 154 12.03 3.02 4.56
N ALA A 155 11.41 4.17 4.81
CA ALA A 155 10.73 4.99 3.80
C ALA A 155 11.63 6.12 3.28
N ARG A 156 12.74 5.78 2.64
CA ARG A 156 13.57 6.74 1.89
C ARG A 156 13.82 6.25 0.48
#